data_f23f38680b118cb25c13ea27b39f0445
#
_entry.id   f23f38680b118cb25c13ea27b39f0445
#
_cell.length_a   1.000
_cell.length_b   1.000
_cell.length_c   1.000
_cell.angle_alpha   90.00
_cell.angle_beta   90.00
_cell.angle_gamma   90.00
#
_symmetry.space_group_name_H-M   'P 1'
#
loop_
_entity.id
_entity.type
_entity.pdbx_description
1 polymer ?
#
loop_
_entity_poly.entity_id
_entity_poly.type
_entity_poly.pdbx_seq_one_letter_code
_entity_poly.pdbx_strand_id
1 'polypeptide(L)'
;MSKSEHIDLDSVDYQILKELSVDGRASDVWLGEQINLSSTAVARRRKSLEERQAVLSYSANLNLPMLGYSVVVFVAIELSSQAERALNEFEREVVKCPSVSYCGFVSGDTDFLIMLNVESFEDYDRVYRRELSTLPHVAKIRSSFVMREVARRGTPPIVFQEKAMARGNEPPSPLPPGGSSGRR
;
A
#
# COMPACT_ATOMS: atom_id res chain seq x y z
N MET A 1 -9.57 13.86 6.36
CA MET A 1 -8.62 12.80 6.80
C MET A 1 -9.33 11.94 7.83
N SER A 2 -9.73 10.73 7.44
CA SER A 2 -10.34 9.77 8.36
C SER A 2 -9.30 9.39 9.42
N LYS A 3 -9.68 9.44 10.72
CA LYS A 3 -8.88 8.81 11.78
C LYS A 3 -8.75 7.34 11.42
N SER A 4 -7.57 6.92 10.97
CA SER A 4 -7.26 5.49 10.88
C SER A 4 -7.28 4.96 12.30
N GLU A 5 -8.31 4.19 12.66
CA GLU A 5 -8.31 3.40 13.88
C GLU A 5 -7.10 2.47 13.81
N HIS A 6 -6.15 2.69 14.70
CA HIS A 6 -5.00 1.81 14.83
C HIS A 6 -5.51 0.44 15.30
N ILE A 7 -5.38 -0.55 14.43
CA ILE A 7 -5.71 -1.94 14.76
C ILE A 7 -4.68 -2.43 15.78
N ASP A 8 -5.15 -2.95 16.91
CA ASP A 8 -4.25 -3.60 17.88
C ASP A 8 -3.81 -4.96 17.34
N LEU A 9 -2.53 -5.08 16.99
CA LEU A 9 -1.88 -6.27 16.44
C LEU A 9 -0.76 -6.71 17.38
N ASP A 10 -0.64 -8.00 17.63
CA ASP A 10 0.48 -8.55 18.40
C ASP A 10 1.72 -8.83 17.52
N SER A 11 2.82 -9.23 18.15
CA SER A 11 4.08 -9.53 17.43
C SER A 11 3.95 -10.67 16.42
N VAL A 12 3.08 -11.64 16.69
CA VAL A 12 2.82 -12.78 15.81
C VAL A 12 2.05 -12.32 14.58
N ASP A 13 1.08 -11.42 14.75
CA ASP A 13 0.32 -10.82 13.65
C ASP A 13 1.26 -10.05 12.72
N TYR A 14 2.22 -9.29 13.28
CA TYR A 14 3.25 -8.61 12.47
C TYR A 14 4.19 -9.58 11.74
N GLN A 15 4.53 -10.73 12.33
CA GLN A 15 5.31 -11.77 11.64
C GLN A 15 4.53 -12.35 10.45
N ILE A 16 3.26 -12.68 10.63
CA ILE A 16 2.39 -13.15 9.54
C ILE A 16 2.30 -12.11 8.43
N LEU A 17 2.03 -10.85 8.77
CA LEU A 17 1.93 -9.75 7.79
C LEU A 17 3.26 -9.53 7.04
N LYS A 18 4.40 -9.67 7.72
CA LYS A 18 5.72 -9.55 7.11
C LYS A 18 5.91 -10.60 6.02
N GLU A 19 5.67 -11.87 6.34
CA GLU A 19 5.81 -12.96 5.38
C GLU A 19 4.82 -12.82 4.21
N LEU A 20 3.55 -12.49 4.50
CA LEU A 20 2.54 -12.24 3.48
C LEU A 20 2.87 -11.03 2.57
N SER A 21 3.60 -10.03 3.08
CA SER A 21 4.04 -8.88 2.27
C SER A 21 5.13 -9.25 1.26
N VAL A 22 5.83 -10.36 1.48
CA VAL A 22 6.84 -10.91 0.57
C VAL A 22 6.23 -11.93 -0.38
N ASP A 23 5.45 -12.87 0.16
CA ASP A 23 4.73 -13.88 -0.60
C ASP A 23 3.27 -14.00 -0.13
N GLY A 24 2.37 -13.31 -0.83
CA GLY A 24 0.94 -13.38 -0.56
C GLY A 24 0.31 -14.77 -0.78
N ARG A 25 1.04 -15.72 -1.38
CA ARG A 25 0.61 -17.10 -1.61
C ARG A 25 1.15 -18.08 -0.58
N ALA A 26 1.93 -17.61 0.40
CA ALA A 26 2.46 -18.45 1.48
C ALA A 26 1.33 -19.26 2.15
N SER A 27 1.52 -20.58 2.26
CA SER A 27 0.54 -21.46 2.91
C SER A 27 0.58 -21.30 4.43
N ASP A 28 -0.55 -21.60 5.10
CA ASP A 28 -0.61 -21.55 6.55
C ASP A 28 0.30 -22.58 7.22
N VAL A 29 0.61 -23.68 6.54
CA VAL A 29 1.60 -24.67 6.99
C VAL A 29 2.99 -24.06 6.99
N TRP A 30 3.42 -23.50 5.86
CA TRP A 30 4.73 -22.85 5.74
C TRP A 30 4.88 -21.69 6.71
N LEU A 31 3.87 -20.82 6.81
CA LEU A 31 3.88 -19.73 7.79
C LEU A 31 4.02 -20.24 9.23
N GLY A 32 3.30 -21.32 9.56
CA GLY A 32 3.38 -21.95 10.88
C GLY A 32 4.81 -22.40 11.22
N GLU A 33 5.49 -23.01 10.27
CA GLU A 33 6.90 -23.42 10.42
C GLU A 33 7.83 -22.22 10.65
N GLN A 34 7.63 -21.09 9.93
CA GLN A 34 8.45 -19.88 10.07
C GLN A 34 8.29 -19.19 11.43
N ILE A 35 7.10 -19.25 12.03
CA ILE A 35 6.77 -18.49 13.25
C ILE A 35 6.51 -19.39 14.46
N ASN A 36 6.79 -20.70 14.37
CA ASN A 36 6.57 -21.70 15.41
C ASN A 36 5.12 -21.80 15.91
N LEU A 37 4.15 -21.80 14.97
CA LEU A 37 2.73 -21.99 15.26
C LEU A 37 2.14 -23.16 14.46
N SER A 38 1.02 -23.71 14.94
CA SER A 38 0.25 -24.67 14.13
C SER A 38 -0.41 -23.96 12.94
N SER A 39 -0.54 -24.68 11.81
CA SER A 39 -1.25 -24.17 10.64
C SER A 39 -2.68 -23.70 10.94
N THR A 40 -3.38 -24.38 11.83
CA THR A 40 -4.72 -23.98 12.30
C THR A 40 -4.69 -22.63 13.05
N ALA A 41 -3.66 -22.39 13.88
CA ALA A 41 -3.52 -21.12 14.58
C ALA A 41 -3.21 -19.97 13.59
N VAL A 42 -2.35 -20.25 12.59
CA VAL A 42 -2.05 -19.30 11.51
C VAL A 42 -3.30 -18.98 10.68
N ALA A 43 -4.04 -19.99 10.25
CA ALA A 43 -5.27 -19.80 9.47
C ALA A 43 -6.29 -18.91 10.20
N ARG A 44 -6.48 -19.13 11.51
CA ARG A 44 -7.37 -18.30 12.33
C ARG A 44 -6.88 -16.85 12.41
N ARG A 45 -5.57 -16.63 12.59
CA ARG A 45 -5.00 -15.29 12.65
C ARG A 45 -5.07 -14.57 11.31
N ARG A 46 -4.71 -15.24 10.20
CA ARG A 46 -4.84 -14.71 8.84
C ARG A 46 -6.27 -14.24 8.57
N LYS A 47 -7.26 -15.09 8.86
CA LYS A 47 -8.66 -14.72 8.70
C LYS A 47 -9.04 -13.49 9.54
N SER A 48 -8.58 -13.41 10.79
CA SER A 48 -8.79 -12.22 11.62
C SER A 48 -8.14 -10.95 11.05
N LEU A 49 -6.94 -11.06 10.48
CA LEU A 49 -6.24 -9.94 9.82
C LEU A 49 -6.98 -9.45 8.57
N GLU A 50 -7.56 -10.36 7.80
CA GLU A 50 -8.39 -10.07 6.64
C GLU A 50 -9.71 -9.39 7.05
N GLU A 51 -10.43 -9.95 8.01
CA GLU A 51 -11.68 -9.40 8.55
C GLU A 51 -11.49 -8.00 9.15
N ARG A 52 -10.36 -7.76 9.81
CA ARG A 52 -9.97 -6.46 10.37
C ARG A 52 -9.32 -5.52 9.36
N GLN A 53 -9.27 -5.91 8.08
CA GLN A 53 -8.70 -5.14 6.97
C GLN A 53 -7.21 -4.75 7.16
N ALA A 54 -6.46 -5.50 7.96
CA ALA A 54 -5.00 -5.41 7.98
C ALA A 54 -4.37 -5.96 6.70
N VAL A 55 -5.03 -6.92 6.05
CA VAL A 55 -4.79 -7.38 4.69
C VAL A 55 -5.98 -6.98 3.84
N LEU A 56 -5.76 -6.11 2.86
CA LEU A 56 -6.83 -5.60 1.99
C LEU A 56 -7.13 -6.56 0.83
N SER A 57 -6.09 -7.14 0.25
CA SER A 57 -6.21 -8.05 -0.89
C SER A 57 -4.91 -8.82 -1.11
N TYR A 58 -4.99 -9.85 -1.95
CA TYR A 58 -3.84 -10.56 -2.51
C TYR A 58 -3.80 -10.31 -4.01
N SER A 59 -2.72 -9.75 -4.51
CA SER A 59 -2.52 -9.46 -5.93
C SER A 59 -1.16 -9.94 -6.43
N ALA A 60 -1.10 -10.31 -7.71
CA ALA A 60 0.17 -10.63 -8.34
C ALA A 60 0.95 -9.34 -8.64
N ASN A 61 2.24 -9.33 -8.30
CA ASN A 61 3.15 -8.30 -8.77
C ASN A 61 3.63 -8.67 -10.17
N LEU A 62 3.15 -7.96 -11.20
CA LEU A 62 3.47 -8.26 -12.59
C LEU A 62 4.80 -7.63 -13.00
N ASN A 63 5.57 -8.35 -13.82
CA ASN A 63 6.78 -7.83 -14.45
C ASN A 63 6.37 -6.97 -15.67
N LEU A 64 6.03 -5.69 -15.41
CA LEU A 64 5.56 -4.77 -16.44
C LEU A 64 6.53 -4.61 -17.62
N PRO A 65 7.86 -4.52 -17.43
CA PRO A 65 8.82 -4.55 -18.53
C PRO A 65 8.69 -5.77 -19.45
N MET A 66 8.46 -6.97 -18.90
CA MET A 66 8.23 -8.18 -19.72
C MET A 66 6.91 -8.15 -20.48
N LEU A 67 5.97 -7.31 -20.04
CA LEU A 67 4.69 -7.07 -20.72
C LEU A 67 4.75 -5.87 -21.68
N GLY A 68 5.95 -5.29 -21.91
CA GLY A 68 6.16 -4.18 -22.82
C GLY A 68 6.18 -2.79 -22.13
N TYR A 69 5.67 -2.67 -20.90
CA TYR A 69 5.56 -1.40 -20.18
C TYR A 69 6.84 -1.08 -19.40
N SER A 70 7.89 -0.66 -20.10
CA SER A 70 9.23 -0.48 -19.53
C SER A 70 9.53 0.94 -19.06
N VAL A 71 8.71 1.92 -19.42
CA VAL A 71 8.92 3.34 -19.09
C VAL A 71 7.99 3.77 -17.98
N VAL A 72 8.56 4.24 -16.87
CA VAL A 72 7.83 4.83 -15.74
C VAL A 72 7.95 6.35 -15.81
N VAL A 73 6.81 7.05 -15.69
CA VAL A 73 6.77 8.51 -15.73
C VAL A 73 6.01 9.02 -14.50
N PHE A 74 6.65 9.92 -13.75
CA PHE A 74 5.95 10.73 -12.76
C PHE A 74 5.50 12.05 -13.40
N VAL A 75 4.22 12.37 -13.23
CA VAL A 75 3.62 13.57 -13.81
C VAL A 75 3.04 14.41 -12.68
N ALA A 76 3.59 15.62 -12.55
CA ALA A 76 3.08 16.64 -11.64
C ALA A 76 2.05 17.50 -12.38
N ILE A 77 0.85 17.60 -11.82
CA ILE A 77 -0.27 18.36 -12.36
C ILE A 77 -0.55 19.57 -11.45
N GLU A 78 -0.66 20.74 -12.08
CA GLU A 78 -1.13 21.96 -11.45
C GLU A 78 -2.49 22.31 -12.08
N LEU A 79 -3.49 22.54 -11.26
CA LEU A 79 -4.83 22.91 -11.72
C LEU A 79 -4.96 24.45 -11.84
N SER A 80 -5.84 24.89 -12.72
CA SER A 80 -6.18 26.31 -12.88
C SER A 80 -7.00 26.87 -11.72
N SER A 81 -7.54 26.00 -10.87
CA SER A 81 -8.32 26.36 -9.68
C SER A 81 -8.22 25.26 -8.63
N GLN A 82 -8.02 25.65 -7.37
CA GLN A 82 -8.04 24.76 -6.21
C GLN A 82 -9.41 24.74 -5.50
N ALA A 83 -10.46 25.26 -6.15
CA ALA A 83 -11.81 25.12 -5.65
C ALA A 83 -12.21 23.63 -5.56
N GLU A 84 -12.92 23.24 -4.51
CA GLU A 84 -13.34 21.85 -4.25
C GLU A 84 -14.01 21.21 -5.47
N ARG A 85 -14.80 21.98 -6.20
CA ARG A 85 -15.43 21.51 -7.44
C ARG A 85 -14.40 21.10 -8.49
N ALA A 86 -13.36 21.92 -8.71
CA ALA A 86 -12.33 21.63 -9.70
C ALA A 86 -11.51 20.39 -9.33
N LEU A 87 -11.16 20.24 -8.03
CA LEU A 87 -10.49 19.05 -7.50
C LEU A 87 -11.33 17.79 -7.75
N ASN A 88 -12.59 17.81 -7.34
CA ASN A 88 -13.52 16.67 -7.49
C ASN A 88 -13.75 16.29 -8.96
N GLU A 89 -13.84 17.27 -9.87
CA GLU A 89 -13.99 17.00 -11.31
C GLU A 89 -12.74 16.36 -11.89
N PHE A 90 -11.55 16.84 -11.52
CA PHE A 90 -10.27 16.23 -11.93
C PHE A 90 -10.13 14.80 -11.38
N GLU A 91 -10.35 14.59 -10.08
CA GLU A 91 -10.25 13.27 -9.45
C GLU A 91 -11.17 12.23 -10.10
N ARG A 92 -12.39 12.64 -10.43
CA ARG A 92 -13.35 11.75 -11.11
C ARG A 92 -12.91 11.34 -12.50
N GLU A 93 -12.21 12.20 -13.22
CA GLU A 93 -11.79 11.92 -14.60
C GLU A 93 -10.42 11.20 -14.64
N VAL A 94 -9.47 11.54 -13.77
CA VAL A 94 -8.14 10.92 -13.79
C VAL A 94 -8.17 9.43 -13.49
N VAL A 95 -9.10 8.96 -12.64
CA VAL A 95 -9.23 7.52 -12.35
C VAL A 95 -9.74 6.69 -13.52
N LYS A 96 -10.23 7.33 -14.58
CA LYS A 96 -10.66 6.66 -15.81
C LYS A 96 -9.53 6.49 -16.81
N CYS A 97 -8.40 7.17 -16.60
CA CYS A 97 -7.24 7.07 -17.48
C CYS A 97 -6.56 5.70 -17.32
N PRO A 98 -6.55 4.83 -18.34
CA PRO A 98 -6.06 3.45 -18.20
C PRO A 98 -4.55 3.38 -17.98
N SER A 99 -3.79 4.41 -18.35
CA SER A 99 -2.34 4.49 -18.17
C SER A 99 -1.93 4.87 -16.75
N VAL A 100 -2.87 5.34 -15.91
CA VAL A 100 -2.59 5.81 -14.55
C VAL A 100 -2.52 4.62 -13.58
N SER A 101 -1.36 4.42 -12.97
CA SER A 101 -1.13 3.40 -11.95
C SER A 101 -1.19 3.96 -10.51
N TYR A 102 -1.01 5.25 -10.34
CA TYR A 102 -1.14 5.96 -9.07
C TYR A 102 -1.54 7.41 -9.33
N CYS A 103 -2.41 7.96 -8.49
CA CYS A 103 -2.70 9.38 -8.43
C CYS A 103 -2.90 9.79 -6.97
N GLY A 104 -2.24 10.86 -6.55
CA GLY A 104 -2.37 11.41 -5.20
C GLY A 104 -2.43 12.93 -5.20
N PHE A 105 -3.33 13.50 -4.40
CA PHE A 105 -3.31 14.93 -4.07
C PHE A 105 -2.13 15.19 -3.13
N VAL A 106 -1.30 16.17 -3.45
CA VAL A 106 -0.05 16.42 -2.74
C VAL A 106 0.03 17.87 -2.25
N SER A 107 0.85 18.11 -1.23
CA SER A 107 1.19 19.45 -0.78
C SER A 107 2.40 19.98 -1.55
N GLY A 108 2.50 21.30 -1.73
CA GLY A 108 3.62 21.98 -2.41
C GLY A 108 3.18 22.72 -3.66
N ASP A 109 4.09 22.82 -4.64
CA ASP A 109 3.92 23.62 -5.87
C ASP A 109 3.09 22.91 -6.95
N THR A 110 2.53 21.78 -6.66
CA THR A 110 1.69 21.01 -7.57
C THR A 110 0.51 20.43 -6.80
N ASP A 111 -0.61 20.22 -7.46
CA ASP A 111 -1.82 19.73 -6.83
C ASP A 111 -1.88 18.19 -6.82
N PHE A 112 -1.49 17.55 -7.93
CA PHE A 112 -1.52 16.10 -8.05
C PHE A 112 -0.20 15.54 -8.56
N LEU A 113 0.15 14.37 -8.05
CA LEU A 113 1.23 13.54 -8.57
C LEU A 113 0.66 12.23 -9.11
N ILE A 114 0.94 11.97 -10.39
CA ILE A 114 0.47 10.76 -11.09
C ILE A 114 1.69 9.91 -11.43
N MET A 115 1.56 8.59 -11.36
CA MET A 115 2.52 7.64 -11.92
C MET A 115 1.88 6.90 -13.09
N LEU A 116 2.58 6.88 -14.20
CA LEU A 116 2.22 6.17 -15.42
C LEU A 116 3.21 5.06 -15.71
N ASN A 117 2.72 3.99 -16.35
CA ASN A 117 3.54 2.97 -16.97
C ASN A 117 3.20 2.94 -18.46
N VAL A 118 4.19 3.19 -19.31
CA VAL A 118 4.03 3.25 -20.77
C VAL A 118 5.07 2.38 -21.47
N GLU A 119 4.82 2.05 -22.73
CA GLU A 119 5.69 1.18 -23.51
C GLU A 119 6.96 1.90 -23.98
N SER A 120 6.81 3.16 -24.43
CA SER A 120 7.88 3.97 -24.99
C SER A 120 7.64 5.48 -24.79
N PHE A 121 8.57 6.32 -25.23
CA PHE A 121 8.38 7.77 -25.25
C PHE A 121 7.29 8.21 -26.24
N GLU A 122 7.14 7.51 -27.37
CA GLU A 122 6.06 7.74 -28.34
C GLU A 122 4.71 7.38 -27.75
N ASP A 123 4.65 6.30 -26.97
CA ASP A 123 3.45 5.93 -26.23
C ASP A 123 3.10 6.98 -25.18
N TYR A 124 4.10 7.54 -24.48
CA TYR A 124 3.87 8.64 -23.54
C TYR A 124 3.27 9.87 -24.26
N ASP A 125 3.75 10.26 -25.45
CA ASP A 125 3.17 11.38 -26.20
C ASP A 125 1.70 11.12 -26.54
N ARG A 126 1.34 9.87 -26.87
CA ARG A 126 -0.04 9.47 -27.12
C ARG A 126 -0.91 9.60 -25.84
N VAL A 127 -0.40 9.10 -24.71
CA VAL A 127 -1.08 9.21 -23.40
C VAL A 127 -1.23 10.67 -22.99
N TYR A 128 -0.18 11.47 -23.14
CA TYR A 128 -0.21 12.91 -22.86
C TYR A 128 -1.35 13.61 -23.61
N ARG A 129 -1.46 13.38 -24.93
CA ARG A 129 -2.47 14.04 -25.78
C ARG A 129 -3.88 13.53 -25.55
N ARG A 130 -4.06 12.24 -25.30
CA ARG A 130 -5.37 11.61 -25.26
C ARG A 130 -5.97 11.52 -23.86
N GLU A 131 -5.13 11.47 -22.85
CA GLU A 131 -5.55 11.28 -21.47
C GLU A 131 -5.25 12.54 -20.63
N LEU A 132 -3.97 12.92 -20.48
CA LEU A 132 -3.59 13.95 -19.52
C LEU A 132 -4.02 15.36 -19.92
N SER A 133 -3.81 15.76 -21.17
CA SER A 133 -4.15 17.12 -21.64
C SER A 133 -5.66 17.36 -21.77
N THR A 134 -6.45 16.31 -21.73
CA THR A 134 -7.93 16.40 -21.79
C THR A 134 -8.58 16.42 -20.42
N LEU A 135 -7.82 16.22 -19.34
CA LEU A 135 -8.33 16.29 -17.98
C LEU A 135 -8.84 17.70 -17.64
N PRO A 136 -9.94 17.81 -16.92
CA PRO A 136 -10.51 19.11 -16.57
C PRO A 136 -9.59 19.90 -15.64
N HIS A 137 -9.64 21.23 -15.80
CA HIS A 137 -8.93 22.19 -14.95
C HIS A 137 -7.40 22.12 -14.96
N VAL A 138 -6.78 21.33 -15.83
CA VAL A 138 -5.33 21.26 -15.93
C VAL A 138 -4.76 22.55 -16.46
N ALA A 139 -3.90 23.21 -15.67
CA ALA A 139 -3.17 24.42 -16.07
C ALA A 139 -1.75 24.09 -16.54
N LYS A 140 -1.10 23.11 -15.88
CA LYS A 140 0.29 22.75 -16.17
C LYS A 140 0.57 21.29 -15.92
N ILE A 141 1.36 20.71 -16.80
CA ILE A 141 1.86 19.33 -16.72
C ILE A 141 3.37 19.36 -16.73
N ARG A 142 4.00 18.69 -15.75
CA ARG A 142 5.44 18.47 -15.70
C ARG A 142 5.72 16.98 -15.58
N SER A 143 6.45 16.45 -16.54
CA SER A 143 6.72 15.00 -16.62
C SER A 143 8.18 14.71 -16.32
N SER A 144 8.41 13.70 -15.49
CA SER A 144 9.73 13.22 -15.08
C SER A 144 9.84 11.74 -15.39
N PHE A 145 10.72 11.38 -16.31
CA PHE A 145 10.97 10.01 -16.70
C PHE A 145 11.94 9.35 -15.73
N VAL A 146 11.59 8.16 -15.24
CA VAL A 146 12.46 7.38 -14.35
C VAL A 146 13.57 6.76 -15.20
N MET A 147 14.79 7.28 -15.06
CA MET A 147 15.95 6.75 -15.77
C MET A 147 16.42 5.40 -15.22
N ARG A 148 16.22 5.18 -13.92
CA ARG A 148 16.55 3.94 -13.25
C ARG A 148 15.71 3.80 -11.98
N GLU A 149 14.99 2.69 -11.86
CA GLU A 149 14.32 2.35 -10.62
C GLU A 149 15.34 1.79 -9.61
N VAL A 150 15.40 2.37 -8.43
CA VAL A 150 16.33 1.96 -7.36
C VAL A 150 15.63 1.04 -6.36
N ALA A 151 14.36 1.31 -6.07
CA ALA A 151 13.55 0.48 -5.21
C ALA A 151 12.05 0.70 -5.50
N ARG A 152 11.29 -0.40 -5.52
CA ARG A 152 9.83 -0.40 -5.53
C ARG A 152 9.34 -1.43 -4.52
N ARG A 153 8.57 -1.01 -3.55
CA ARG A 153 8.03 -1.87 -2.49
C ARG A 153 6.59 -1.48 -2.21
N GLY A 154 5.70 -2.47 -2.12
CA GLY A 154 4.31 -2.26 -1.72
C GLY A 154 4.21 -1.89 -0.24
N THR A 155 5.01 -2.55 0.61
CA THR A 155 5.09 -2.28 2.04
C THR A 155 6.50 -1.87 2.43
N PRO A 156 6.73 -0.69 3.04
CA PRO A 156 8.04 -0.28 3.49
C PRO A 156 8.48 -1.13 4.70
N PRO A 157 9.76 -1.58 4.77
CA PRO A 157 10.26 -2.45 5.84
C PRO A 157 10.08 -1.90 7.26
N ILE A 158 10.04 -0.59 7.42
CA ILE A 158 9.85 0.10 8.71
C ILE A 158 8.55 -0.33 9.41
N VAL A 159 7.51 -0.71 8.65
CA VAL A 159 6.24 -1.20 9.19
C VAL A 159 6.44 -2.39 10.15
N PHE A 160 7.47 -3.21 9.88
CA PHE A 160 7.75 -4.42 10.66
C PHE A 160 8.88 -4.23 11.68
N GLN A 161 9.69 -3.17 11.59
CA GLN A 161 10.85 -2.94 12.47
C GLN A 161 10.46 -2.28 13.79
N GLU A 162 9.76 -1.17 13.78
CA GLU A 162 9.47 -0.37 14.99
C GLU A 162 8.51 -1.09 15.96
N LYS A 163 7.54 -1.82 15.41
CA LYS A 163 6.52 -2.47 16.24
C LYS A 163 6.97 -3.85 16.78
N ALA A 164 7.95 -4.48 16.17
CA ALA A 164 8.63 -5.65 16.74
C ALA A 164 9.52 -5.26 17.94
N MET A 165 10.12 -4.05 17.93
CA MET A 165 10.97 -3.56 19.03
C MET A 165 10.18 -2.96 20.19
N ALA A 166 9.06 -2.29 19.94
CA ALA A 166 8.29 -1.61 20.98
C ALA A 166 7.65 -2.57 22.01
N ARG A 167 7.39 -3.83 21.64
CA ARG A 167 6.77 -4.84 22.52
C ARG A 167 7.73 -5.89 23.09
N GLY A 168 9.01 -5.88 22.67
CA GLY A 168 10.05 -6.72 23.28
C GLY A 168 10.49 -6.26 24.69
N ASN A 169 10.02 -5.09 25.15
CA ASN A 169 10.41 -4.48 26.42
C ASN A 169 9.26 -4.35 27.43
N GLU A 170 8.08 -4.92 27.17
CA GLU A 170 7.04 -5.02 28.18
C GLU A 170 7.31 -6.20 29.13
N PRO A 171 7.46 -5.96 30.45
CA PRO A 171 7.58 -7.06 31.41
C PRO A 171 6.27 -7.89 31.37
N PRO A 172 6.34 -9.23 31.56
CA PRO A 172 5.17 -10.08 31.56
C PRO A 172 4.14 -9.57 32.56
N SER A 173 2.90 -9.42 32.13
CA SER A 173 1.79 -9.01 32.98
C SER A 173 1.72 -9.90 34.23
N PRO A 174 1.54 -9.38 35.43
CA PRO A 174 1.44 -10.17 36.64
C PRO A 174 0.23 -11.13 36.53
N LEU A 175 0.48 -12.41 36.85
CA LEU A 175 -0.56 -13.43 36.90
C LEU A 175 -1.70 -12.97 37.85
N PRO A 176 -2.96 -13.20 37.49
CA PRO A 176 -4.07 -12.90 38.41
C PRO A 176 -3.91 -13.67 39.72
N PRO A 177 -4.23 -13.06 40.87
CA PRO A 177 -4.08 -13.70 42.17
C PRO A 177 -4.89 -14.99 42.20
N GLY A 178 -4.21 -16.10 42.54
CA GLY A 178 -4.80 -17.43 42.64
C GLY A 178 -5.97 -17.41 43.56
N GLY A 179 -7.15 -17.75 43.04
CA GLY A 179 -8.35 -17.99 43.84
C GLY A 179 -8.12 -19.16 44.81
N SER A 180 -8.11 -18.87 46.10
CA SER A 180 -8.07 -19.86 47.14
C SER A 180 -9.33 -20.71 47.07
N SER A 181 -9.21 -21.99 46.70
CA SER A 181 -10.27 -22.96 46.84
C SER A 181 -10.45 -23.27 48.32
N GLY A 182 -11.41 -22.63 48.96
CA GLY A 182 -11.91 -23.06 50.27
C GLY A 182 -12.63 -24.37 50.13
N ARG A 183 -12.05 -25.44 50.70
CA ARG A 183 -12.79 -26.67 51.05
C ARG A 183 -13.72 -26.36 52.23
N ARG A 184 -14.96 -26.65 52.06
CA ARG A 184 -15.81 -27.30 53.06
C ARG A 184 -16.87 -28.14 52.38
#